data_49086110c17cc0d73f584599691a24bf
#
_entry.id   49086110c17cc0d73f584599691a24bf
#
_cell.length_a   1.000
_cell.length_b   1.000
_cell.length_c   1.000
_cell.angle_alpha   90.00
_cell.angle_beta   90.00
_cell.angle_gamma   90.00
#
_symmetry.space_group_name_H-M   'P 1'
#
loop_
_entity.id
_entity.type
_entity.pdbx_description
1 polymer ?
#
loop_
_entity_poly.entity_id
_entity_poly.type
_entity_poly.pdbx_seq_one_letter_code
_entity_poly.pdbx_strand_id
1 'polypeptide(L)'
;MRIAFEQQIYKREKSLMQICTLLLTKRCKYDIILEKEGVDLLSALKELRLDKGLTQKQASEIIGVSLRTYKSYENDNSKIDTVKYKYMLELISKHVVLDEEHGLLSLDDIKNGCRCVLEEYPVRYCILFGSYSKGRASEKSDVDLLVSTEATGLRFYGMVERLRNVLHKKVDLLDVRQLINNHELLDDILNDGIKVYESSIRE
;
A
#
# COMPACT_ATOMS: atom_id res chain seq x y z
N MET A 1 -1.13 -7.78 49.51
CA MET A 1 -0.14 -7.26 48.52
C MET A 1 0.39 -8.34 47.58
N ARG A 2 0.53 -9.61 47.95
CA ARG A 2 1.01 -10.72 47.10
C ARG A 2 0.04 -11.11 45.97
N ILE A 3 -1.26 -11.12 46.21
CA ILE A 3 -2.31 -11.58 45.29
C ILE A 3 -2.46 -10.60 44.09
N ALA A 4 -2.24 -9.30 44.29
CA ALA A 4 -2.32 -8.30 43.22
C ALA A 4 -1.13 -8.41 42.24
N PHE A 5 0.03 -8.83 42.72
CA PHE A 5 1.24 -9.00 41.93
C PHE A 5 1.16 -10.24 41.02
N GLU A 6 0.60 -11.35 41.55
CA GLU A 6 0.40 -12.58 40.74
C GLU A 6 -0.67 -12.40 39.66
N GLN A 7 -1.73 -11.63 39.93
CA GLN A 7 -2.73 -11.30 38.90
C GLN A 7 -2.16 -10.40 37.78
N GLN A 8 -1.19 -9.56 38.10
CA GLN A 8 -0.57 -8.70 37.11
C GLN A 8 0.43 -9.45 36.22
N ILE A 9 1.13 -10.45 36.78
CA ILE A 9 1.99 -11.37 36.01
C ILE A 9 1.13 -12.25 35.11
N TYR A 10 0.06 -12.83 35.63
CA TYR A 10 -0.85 -13.68 34.84
C TYR A 10 -1.52 -12.93 33.68
N LYS A 11 -1.89 -11.64 33.85
CA LYS A 11 -2.39 -10.79 32.76
C LYS A 11 -1.32 -10.49 31.70
N ARG A 12 -0.07 -10.31 32.11
CA ARG A 12 1.05 -10.08 31.18
C ARG A 12 1.39 -11.33 30.37
N GLU A 13 1.39 -12.50 31.01
CA GLU A 13 1.62 -13.77 30.32
C GLU A 13 0.49 -14.11 29.34
N LYS A 14 -0.76 -13.84 29.70
CA LYS A 14 -1.91 -14.02 28.80
C LYS A 14 -1.87 -13.08 27.61
N SER A 15 -1.41 -11.84 27.80
CA SER A 15 -1.19 -10.88 26.71
C SER A 15 -0.03 -11.29 25.80
N LEU A 16 1.06 -11.81 26.37
CA LEU A 16 2.18 -12.36 25.59
C LEU A 16 1.80 -13.64 24.84
N MET A 17 1.00 -14.52 25.43
CA MET A 17 0.47 -15.70 24.74
C MET A 17 -0.51 -15.31 23.62
N GLN A 18 -1.35 -14.28 23.79
CA GLN A 18 -2.22 -13.78 22.73
C GLN A 18 -1.43 -13.12 21.60
N ILE A 19 -0.35 -12.40 21.90
CA ILE A 19 0.56 -11.85 20.89
C ILE A 19 1.35 -12.97 20.20
N CYS A 20 1.79 -14.00 20.94
CA CYS A 20 2.41 -15.18 20.34
C CYS A 20 1.43 -15.96 19.44
N THR A 21 0.17 -16.12 19.87
CA THR A 21 -0.86 -16.81 19.06
C THR A 21 -1.22 -16.00 17.80
N LEU A 22 -1.27 -14.65 17.90
CA LEU A 22 -1.46 -13.77 16.76
C LEU A 22 -0.24 -13.73 15.80
N LEU A 23 0.96 -13.87 16.33
CA LEU A 23 2.19 -14.02 15.52
C LEU A 23 2.27 -15.42 14.90
N LEU A 24 1.83 -16.46 15.60
CA LEU A 24 1.74 -17.83 15.09
C LEU A 24 0.65 -18.00 14.02
N THR A 25 -0.48 -17.31 14.14
CA THR A 25 -1.55 -17.34 13.10
C THR A 25 -1.22 -16.53 11.84
N LYS A 26 -0.36 -15.51 11.93
CA LYS A 26 0.21 -14.84 10.76
C LYS A 26 1.41 -15.60 10.15
N ARG A 27 2.01 -16.52 10.91
CA ARG A 27 3.12 -17.37 10.47
C ARG A 27 2.66 -18.53 9.56
N CYS A 28 1.37 -18.84 9.55
CA CYS A 28 0.83 -20.09 9.02
C CYS A 28 0.52 -20.18 7.53
N LYS A 29 0.82 -19.19 6.69
CA LYS A 29 0.61 -19.38 5.24
C LYS A 29 1.87 -19.88 4.51
N TYR A 30 3.04 -19.60 5.05
CA TYR A 30 4.33 -20.00 4.46
C TYR A 30 4.99 -21.19 5.17
N ASP A 31 4.75 -21.41 6.48
CA ASP A 31 5.24 -22.60 7.19
C ASP A 31 4.48 -23.88 6.77
N ILE A 32 3.22 -23.78 6.34
CA ILE A 32 2.43 -24.92 5.81
C ILE A 32 2.93 -25.38 4.42
N ILE A 33 3.60 -24.51 3.68
CA ILE A 33 4.21 -24.85 2.38
C ILE A 33 5.52 -25.65 2.57
N LEU A 34 6.17 -25.49 3.72
CA LEU A 34 7.42 -26.18 4.04
C LEU A 34 7.23 -27.65 4.51
N GLU A 35 6.01 -28.03 4.90
CA GLU A 35 5.72 -29.40 5.41
C GLU A 35 4.98 -30.31 4.43
N LYS A 36 4.64 -29.86 3.22
CA LYS A 36 4.13 -30.75 2.17
C LYS A 36 5.27 -31.41 1.44
N GLU A 37 5.55 -32.66 1.82
CA GLU A 37 6.42 -33.54 1.10
C GLU A 37 6.05 -33.58 -0.40
N GLY A 38 6.98 -33.15 -1.26
CA GLY A 38 6.92 -33.35 -2.72
C GLY A 38 6.52 -32.16 -3.59
N VAL A 39 6.36 -30.98 -3.06
CA VAL A 39 6.20 -29.76 -3.88
C VAL A 39 7.58 -29.14 -4.12
N ASP A 40 7.87 -28.90 -5.38
CA ASP A 40 9.13 -28.32 -5.86
C ASP A 40 9.51 -27.08 -5.06
N LEU A 41 10.40 -27.20 -4.07
CA LEU A 41 10.88 -26.10 -3.21
C LEU A 41 11.61 -25.00 -4.02
N LEU A 42 11.83 -25.22 -5.31
CA LEU A 42 12.25 -24.24 -6.30
C LEU A 42 11.38 -22.98 -6.33
N SER A 43 10.20 -23.05 -5.73
CA SER A 43 9.17 -22.12 -6.08
C SER A 43 8.92 -21.04 -5.03
N ALA A 44 9.37 -21.15 -3.78
CA ALA A 44 8.94 -20.19 -2.75
C ALA A 44 9.33 -18.74 -3.08
N LEU A 45 10.56 -18.50 -3.54
CA LEU A 45 11.00 -17.19 -3.98
C LEU A 45 10.32 -16.77 -5.29
N LYS A 46 10.12 -17.72 -6.20
CA LYS A 46 9.45 -17.52 -7.48
C LYS A 46 7.94 -17.31 -7.29
N GLU A 47 7.30 -18.15 -6.49
CA GLU A 47 5.88 -18.01 -6.16
C GLU A 47 5.59 -16.66 -5.52
N LEU A 48 6.36 -16.29 -4.50
CA LEU A 48 6.23 -15.00 -3.82
C LEU A 48 6.42 -13.82 -4.78
N ARG A 49 7.39 -13.92 -5.70
CA ARG A 49 7.60 -12.90 -6.72
C ARG A 49 6.41 -12.79 -7.68
N LEU A 50 5.87 -13.92 -8.14
CA LEU A 50 4.73 -13.97 -9.05
C LEU A 50 3.45 -13.50 -8.37
N ASP A 51 3.23 -13.88 -7.09
CA ASP A 51 2.13 -13.40 -6.26
C ASP A 51 2.15 -11.87 -6.11
N LYS A 52 3.35 -11.30 -6.08
CA LYS A 52 3.56 -9.85 -6.07
C LYS A 52 3.58 -9.19 -7.46
N GLY A 53 3.32 -9.92 -8.54
CA GLY A 53 3.35 -9.37 -9.90
C GLY A 53 4.74 -8.89 -10.38
N LEU A 54 5.81 -9.23 -9.65
CA LEU A 54 7.15 -8.71 -9.93
C LEU A 54 7.86 -9.50 -11.02
N THR A 55 8.58 -8.80 -11.90
CA THR A 55 9.56 -9.42 -12.79
C THR A 55 10.84 -9.77 -12.02
N GLN A 56 11.64 -10.72 -12.51
CA GLN A 56 12.94 -11.06 -11.91
C GLN A 56 13.89 -9.86 -11.79
N LYS A 57 13.81 -8.92 -12.73
CA LYS A 57 14.59 -7.68 -12.72
C LYS A 57 14.16 -6.79 -11.56
N GLN A 58 12.86 -6.51 -11.43
CA GLN A 58 12.31 -5.72 -10.33
C GLN A 58 12.63 -6.35 -8.96
N ALA A 59 12.43 -7.66 -8.81
CA ALA A 59 12.79 -8.36 -7.58
C ALA A 59 14.28 -8.24 -7.24
N SER A 60 15.16 -8.32 -8.23
CA SER A 60 16.61 -8.14 -8.02
C SER A 60 16.98 -6.73 -7.58
N GLU A 61 16.29 -5.71 -8.11
CA GLU A 61 16.46 -4.29 -7.75
C GLU A 61 15.98 -4.02 -6.31
N ILE A 62 14.80 -4.54 -5.95
CA ILE A 62 14.25 -4.44 -4.57
C ILE A 62 15.20 -5.03 -3.53
N ILE A 63 15.80 -6.19 -3.83
CA ILE A 63 16.72 -6.87 -2.92
C ILE A 63 18.12 -6.22 -2.91
N GLY A 64 18.45 -5.44 -3.94
CA GLY A 64 19.78 -4.85 -4.11
C GLY A 64 20.85 -5.85 -4.56
N VAL A 65 20.47 -6.83 -5.39
CA VAL A 65 21.39 -7.83 -5.96
C VAL A 65 21.38 -7.80 -7.49
N SER A 66 22.44 -8.34 -8.13
CA SER A 66 22.42 -8.47 -9.57
C SER A 66 21.33 -9.46 -10.05
N LEU A 67 20.75 -9.23 -11.21
CA LEU A 67 19.77 -10.13 -11.83
C LEU A 67 20.31 -11.58 -11.95
N ARG A 68 21.60 -11.73 -12.25
CA ARG A 68 22.25 -13.05 -12.30
C ARG A 68 22.24 -13.73 -10.93
N THR A 69 22.52 -12.99 -9.87
CA THR A 69 22.47 -13.50 -8.49
C THR A 69 21.05 -13.90 -8.14
N TYR A 70 20.07 -13.04 -8.40
CA TYR A 70 18.66 -13.34 -8.13
C TYR A 70 18.21 -14.62 -8.82
N LYS A 71 18.45 -14.75 -10.14
CA LYS A 71 18.12 -15.95 -10.94
C LYS A 71 18.78 -17.21 -10.37
N SER A 72 20.03 -17.10 -9.90
CA SER A 72 20.75 -18.21 -9.29
C SER A 72 20.10 -18.68 -7.99
N TYR A 73 19.55 -17.77 -7.19
CA TYR A 73 18.83 -18.12 -5.95
C TYR A 73 17.41 -18.62 -6.21
N GLU A 74 16.73 -18.11 -7.24
CA GLU A 74 15.38 -18.54 -7.61
C GLU A 74 15.37 -19.97 -8.20
N ASN A 75 16.45 -20.40 -8.88
CA ASN A 75 16.50 -21.66 -9.61
C ASN A 75 17.40 -22.73 -8.98
N ASP A 76 18.02 -22.48 -7.83
CA ASP A 76 19.00 -23.40 -7.22
C ASP A 76 18.55 -23.80 -5.82
N ASN A 77 18.05 -25.03 -5.72
CA ASN A 77 17.53 -25.63 -4.49
C ASN A 77 18.60 -25.73 -3.37
N SER A 78 19.88 -25.82 -3.72
CA SER A 78 20.94 -25.92 -2.72
C SER A 78 21.10 -24.64 -1.86
N LYS A 79 20.46 -23.55 -2.27
CA LYS A 79 20.56 -22.23 -1.62
C LYS A 79 19.40 -21.92 -0.67
N ILE A 80 18.36 -22.73 -0.63
CA ILE A 80 17.11 -22.47 0.12
C ILE A 80 17.39 -22.23 1.61
N ASP A 81 18.27 -23.02 2.21
CA ASP A 81 18.58 -22.90 3.64
C ASP A 81 19.58 -21.80 3.98
N THR A 82 20.08 -21.08 2.97
CA THR A 82 21.03 -20.01 3.22
C THR A 82 20.35 -18.78 3.84
N VAL A 83 21.07 -18.09 4.74
CA VAL A 83 20.62 -16.83 5.34
C VAL A 83 20.24 -15.82 4.26
N LYS A 84 20.98 -15.79 3.15
CA LYS A 84 20.72 -14.88 2.03
C LYS A 84 19.40 -15.17 1.33
N TYR A 85 19.02 -16.44 1.15
CA TYR A 85 17.74 -16.83 0.58
C TYR A 85 16.58 -16.38 1.48
N LYS A 86 16.69 -16.65 2.79
CA LYS A 86 15.69 -16.24 3.79
C LYS A 86 15.53 -14.72 3.83
N TYR A 87 16.65 -13.98 3.75
CA TYR A 87 16.63 -12.52 3.66
C TYR A 87 15.97 -12.02 2.38
N MET A 88 16.20 -12.65 1.23
CA MET A 88 15.52 -12.33 -0.03
C MET A 88 14.02 -12.53 0.07
N LEU A 89 13.56 -13.66 0.66
CA LEU A 89 12.14 -13.90 0.91
C LEU A 89 11.53 -12.81 1.81
N GLU A 90 12.22 -12.43 2.88
CA GLU A 90 11.76 -11.41 3.80
C GLU A 90 11.61 -10.04 3.12
N LEU A 91 12.57 -9.63 2.31
CA LEU A 91 12.51 -8.36 1.59
C LEU A 91 11.36 -8.33 0.58
N ILE A 92 11.18 -9.38 -0.21
CA ILE A 92 10.07 -9.44 -1.17
C ILE A 92 8.72 -9.52 -0.43
N SER A 93 8.62 -10.27 0.68
CA SER A 93 7.37 -10.36 1.44
C SER A 93 6.93 -9.02 2.02
N LYS A 94 7.89 -8.22 2.48
CA LYS A 94 7.66 -6.87 3.00
C LYS A 94 7.41 -5.83 1.91
N HIS A 95 7.79 -6.15 0.66
CA HIS A 95 7.57 -5.22 -0.43
C HIS A 95 6.09 -5.15 -0.77
N VAL A 96 5.51 -3.99 -0.55
CA VAL A 96 4.13 -3.70 -0.96
C VAL A 96 4.21 -3.25 -2.41
N VAL A 97 3.62 -4.03 -3.31
CA VAL A 97 3.41 -3.62 -4.70
C VAL A 97 2.21 -2.70 -4.69
N LEU A 98 2.46 -1.41 -4.89
CA LEU A 98 1.40 -0.45 -5.15
C LEU A 98 1.21 -0.40 -6.67
N ASP A 99 0.14 -0.99 -7.14
CA ASP A 99 -0.36 -0.84 -8.51
C ASP A 99 -1.86 -0.52 -8.46
N GLU A 100 -2.51 -0.37 -9.61
CA GLU A 100 -3.93 0.01 -9.67
C GLU A 100 -4.86 -0.99 -8.97
N GLU A 101 -4.45 -2.28 -8.87
CA GLU A 101 -5.28 -3.36 -8.31
C GLU A 101 -4.80 -3.84 -6.94
N HIS A 102 -3.55 -3.53 -6.52
CA HIS A 102 -2.95 -4.05 -5.31
C HIS A 102 -2.40 -2.94 -4.40
N GLY A 103 -2.45 -3.21 -3.11
CA GLY A 103 -1.96 -2.31 -2.07
C GLY A 103 -3.00 -1.27 -1.66
N LEU A 104 -2.93 -0.87 -0.41
CA LEU A 104 -3.76 0.17 0.19
C LEU A 104 -2.89 1.37 0.53
N LEU A 105 -3.26 2.55 0.03
CA LEU A 105 -2.58 3.79 0.39
C LEU A 105 -2.98 4.25 1.79
N SER A 106 -2.01 4.74 2.55
CA SER A 106 -2.33 5.48 3.76
C SER A 106 -2.77 6.91 3.42
N LEU A 107 -3.46 7.56 4.36
CA LEU A 107 -3.84 8.96 4.20
C LEU A 107 -2.62 9.88 4.00
N ASP A 108 -1.50 9.54 4.64
CA ASP A 108 -0.26 10.32 4.52
C ASP A 108 0.40 10.12 3.15
N ASP A 109 0.33 8.92 2.57
CA ASP A 109 0.79 8.67 1.19
C ASP A 109 0.00 9.50 0.19
N ILE A 110 -1.33 9.54 0.34
CA ILE A 110 -2.21 10.34 -0.52
C ILE A 110 -1.90 11.84 -0.37
N LYS A 111 -1.75 12.34 0.86
CA LYS A 111 -1.39 13.74 1.11
C LYS A 111 -0.06 14.14 0.48
N ASN A 112 0.96 13.29 0.66
CA ASN A 112 2.30 13.54 0.12
C ASN A 112 2.30 13.49 -1.40
N GLY A 113 1.63 12.49 -2.00
CA GLY A 113 1.47 12.39 -3.46
C GLY A 113 0.71 13.58 -4.05
N CYS A 114 -0.40 13.98 -3.43
CA CYS A 114 -1.15 15.17 -3.85
C CYS A 114 -0.30 16.43 -3.76
N ARG A 115 0.44 16.63 -2.68
CA ARG A 115 1.33 17.79 -2.53
C ARG A 115 2.38 17.83 -3.62
N CYS A 116 3.09 16.73 -3.84
CA CYS A 116 4.14 16.61 -4.85
C CYS A 116 3.66 17.00 -6.26
N VAL A 117 2.42 16.65 -6.61
CA VAL A 117 1.89 16.93 -7.95
C VAL A 117 1.22 18.30 -8.01
N LEU A 118 0.33 18.62 -7.05
CA LEU A 118 -0.57 19.76 -7.16
C LEU A 118 0.14 21.12 -6.97
N GLU A 119 1.32 21.15 -6.33
CA GLU A 119 2.14 22.38 -6.23
C GLU A 119 2.56 22.95 -7.61
N GLU A 120 2.62 22.11 -8.65
CA GLU A 120 2.98 22.56 -10.00
C GLU A 120 1.78 23.07 -10.82
N TYR A 121 0.58 22.98 -10.28
CA TYR A 121 -0.67 23.36 -10.95
C TYR A 121 -1.38 24.51 -10.22
N PRO A 122 -2.20 25.31 -10.91
CA PRO A 122 -3.00 26.36 -10.28
C PRO A 122 -4.19 25.76 -9.51
N VAL A 123 -3.87 25.06 -8.41
CA VAL A 123 -4.83 24.40 -7.55
C VAL A 123 -4.92 25.17 -6.23
N ARG A 124 -6.13 25.52 -5.81
CA ARG A 124 -6.38 26.18 -4.53
C ARG A 124 -6.43 25.17 -3.38
N TYR A 125 -7.21 24.10 -3.54
CA TYR A 125 -7.30 23.00 -2.58
C TYR A 125 -7.71 21.71 -3.25
N CYS A 126 -7.46 20.59 -2.55
CA CYS A 126 -7.90 19.27 -2.92
C CYS A 126 -8.48 18.54 -1.71
N ILE A 127 -9.60 17.85 -1.91
CA ILE A 127 -10.33 17.08 -0.90
C ILE A 127 -10.41 15.63 -1.37
N LEU A 128 -10.00 14.71 -0.50
CA LEU A 128 -10.20 13.27 -0.65
C LEU A 128 -11.62 12.93 -0.19
N PHE A 129 -12.36 12.16 -0.98
CA PHE A 129 -13.68 11.68 -0.62
C PHE A 129 -13.84 10.17 -0.93
N GLY A 130 -15.05 9.64 -0.89
CA GLY A 130 -15.33 8.25 -1.24
C GLY A 130 -14.82 7.23 -0.22
N SER A 131 -14.32 6.09 -0.71
CA SER A 131 -13.97 4.95 0.12
C SER A 131 -12.76 5.20 1.03
N TYR A 132 -11.78 5.92 0.55
CA TYR A 132 -10.57 6.26 1.31
C TYR A 132 -10.84 7.22 2.46
N SER A 133 -11.65 8.26 2.25
CA SER A 133 -12.01 9.21 3.32
C SER A 133 -12.84 8.55 4.42
N LYS A 134 -13.71 7.59 4.05
CA LYS A 134 -14.56 6.82 4.96
C LYS A 134 -13.84 5.66 5.66
N GLY A 135 -12.55 5.42 5.39
CA GLY A 135 -11.79 4.29 5.94
C GLY A 135 -12.31 2.91 5.48
N ARG A 136 -13.00 2.84 4.35
CA ARG A 136 -13.56 1.61 3.76
C ARG A 136 -12.86 1.19 2.48
N ALA A 137 -11.73 1.82 2.14
CA ALA A 137 -10.98 1.50 0.94
C ALA A 137 -10.48 0.06 0.98
N SER A 138 -10.45 -0.59 -0.16
CA SER A 138 -9.87 -1.90 -0.42
C SER A 138 -8.70 -1.75 -1.39
N GLU A 139 -7.97 -2.83 -1.63
CA GLU A 139 -6.85 -2.83 -2.59
C GLU A 139 -7.26 -2.41 -4.01
N LYS A 140 -8.51 -2.63 -4.38
CA LYS A 140 -9.09 -2.28 -5.70
C LYS A 140 -9.80 -0.93 -5.72
N SER A 141 -9.79 -0.21 -4.60
CA SER A 141 -10.47 1.09 -4.53
C SER A 141 -9.71 2.15 -5.29
N ASP A 142 -10.44 2.94 -6.06
CA ASP A 142 -9.95 4.16 -6.70
C ASP A 142 -9.73 5.27 -5.66
N VAL A 143 -8.89 6.24 -5.96
CA VAL A 143 -8.69 7.44 -5.13
C VAL A 143 -9.56 8.55 -5.68
N ASP A 144 -10.61 8.90 -4.94
CA ASP A 144 -11.59 9.92 -5.32
C ASP A 144 -11.15 11.28 -4.79
N LEU A 145 -10.87 12.23 -5.68
CA LEU A 145 -10.37 13.56 -5.36
C LEU A 145 -11.26 14.66 -5.95
N LEU A 146 -11.57 15.66 -5.15
CA LEU A 146 -12.21 16.90 -5.59
C LEU A 146 -11.19 18.02 -5.57
N VAL A 147 -11.03 18.74 -6.67
CA VAL A 147 -10.06 19.82 -6.80
C VAL A 147 -10.72 21.14 -7.17
N SER A 148 -10.27 22.22 -6.55
CA SER A 148 -10.54 23.59 -7.00
C SER A 148 -9.36 24.10 -7.82
N THR A 149 -9.51 24.19 -9.15
CA THR A 149 -8.41 24.52 -10.05
C THR A 149 -8.86 25.41 -11.21
N GLU A 150 -7.93 26.18 -11.75
CA GLU A 150 -8.11 26.92 -13.01
C GLU A 150 -7.59 26.13 -14.22
N ALA A 151 -6.94 24.99 -13.99
CA ALA A 151 -6.48 24.11 -15.06
C ALA A 151 -7.66 23.52 -15.83
N THR A 152 -7.59 23.56 -17.15
CA THR A 152 -8.61 23.00 -18.06
C THR A 152 -7.97 22.20 -19.19
N GLY A 153 -8.77 21.38 -19.88
CA GLY A 153 -8.35 20.63 -21.05
C GLY A 153 -7.12 19.74 -20.78
N LEU A 154 -6.13 19.77 -21.66
CA LEU A 154 -4.94 18.92 -21.57
C LEU A 154 -4.15 19.12 -20.28
N ARG A 155 -4.17 20.32 -19.70
CA ARG A 155 -3.48 20.58 -18.43
C ARG A 155 -4.15 19.86 -17.25
N PHE A 156 -5.48 19.80 -17.25
CA PHE A 156 -6.25 19.05 -16.26
C PHE A 156 -5.99 17.54 -16.39
N TYR A 157 -6.07 16.98 -17.60
CA TYR A 157 -5.78 15.57 -17.83
C TYR A 157 -4.33 15.20 -17.50
N GLY A 158 -3.36 16.08 -17.79
CA GLY A 158 -1.97 15.89 -17.39
C GLY A 158 -1.79 15.81 -15.87
N MET A 159 -2.56 16.59 -15.10
CA MET A 159 -2.59 16.53 -13.64
C MET A 159 -3.12 15.17 -13.16
N VAL A 160 -4.21 14.66 -13.76
CA VAL A 160 -4.78 13.34 -13.45
C VAL A 160 -3.74 12.24 -13.65
N GLU A 161 -3.09 12.23 -14.84
CA GLU A 161 -2.06 11.22 -15.15
C GLU A 161 -0.86 11.29 -14.19
N ARG A 162 -0.42 12.47 -13.80
CA ARG A 162 0.66 12.60 -12.82
C ARG A 162 0.26 12.11 -11.44
N LEU A 163 -0.98 12.37 -11.00
CA LEU A 163 -1.50 11.82 -9.74
C LEU A 163 -1.55 10.30 -9.78
N ARG A 164 -2.03 9.69 -10.87
CA ARG A 164 -2.02 8.23 -11.07
C ARG A 164 -0.62 7.65 -10.97
N ASN A 165 0.34 8.27 -11.67
CA ASN A 165 1.72 7.81 -11.68
C ASN A 165 2.40 7.91 -10.29
N VAL A 166 2.09 8.94 -9.51
CA VAL A 166 2.68 9.14 -8.17
C VAL A 166 2.00 8.26 -7.13
N LEU A 167 0.67 8.12 -7.20
CA LEU A 167 -0.10 7.33 -6.24
C LEU A 167 -0.13 5.84 -6.60
N HIS A 168 0.26 5.46 -7.82
CA HIS A 168 0.16 4.10 -8.34
C HIS A 168 -1.24 3.50 -8.17
N LYS A 169 -2.26 4.34 -8.29
CA LYS A 169 -3.68 3.99 -8.17
C LYS A 169 -4.47 4.72 -9.24
N LYS A 170 -5.60 4.12 -9.61
CA LYS A 170 -6.57 4.82 -10.41
C LYS A 170 -7.10 6.02 -9.60
N VAL A 171 -7.08 7.20 -10.23
CA VAL A 171 -7.53 8.44 -9.62
C VAL A 171 -8.75 8.93 -10.37
N ASP A 172 -9.83 9.17 -9.64
CA ASP A 172 -10.99 9.89 -10.13
C ASP A 172 -10.96 11.33 -9.62
N LEU A 173 -10.62 12.26 -10.52
CA LEU A 173 -10.43 13.67 -10.17
C LEU A 173 -11.58 14.49 -10.71
N LEU A 174 -12.37 15.08 -9.82
CA LEU A 174 -13.47 15.98 -10.12
C LEU A 174 -13.08 17.43 -9.88
N ASP A 175 -13.51 18.32 -10.76
CA ASP A 175 -13.45 19.77 -10.52
C ASP A 175 -14.69 20.22 -9.75
N VAL A 176 -14.52 21.16 -8.81
CA VAL A 176 -15.64 21.73 -8.02
C VAL A 176 -16.79 22.23 -8.91
N ARG A 177 -16.48 22.72 -10.11
CA ARG A 177 -17.50 23.18 -11.08
C ARG A 177 -18.42 22.06 -11.58
N GLN A 178 -18.01 20.79 -11.45
CA GLN A 178 -18.82 19.62 -11.85
C GLN A 178 -19.84 19.22 -10.79
N LEU A 179 -19.77 19.77 -9.57
CA LEU A 179 -20.71 19.48 -8.48
C LEU A 179 -22.05 20.22 -8.57
N ILE A 180 -22.22 21.16 -9.51
CA ILE A 180 -23.33 22.15 -9.55
C ILE A 180 -24.72 21.50 -9.49
N ASN A 181 -24.87 20.23 -9.90
CA ASN A 181 -26.15 19.53 -9.92
C ASN A 181 -26.13 18.18 -9.18
N ASN A 182 -25.11 17.91 -8.35
CA ASN A 182 -24.98 16.66 -7.63
C ASN A 182 -24.98 16.87 -6.12
N HIS A 183 -26.18 17.06 -5.56
CA HIS A 183 -26.36 17.35 -4.14
C HIS A 183 -25.92 16.18 -3.24
N GLU A 184 -26.15 14.94 -3.65
CA GLU A 184 -25.76 13.75 -2.86
C GLU A 184 -24.23 13.67 -2.71
N LEU A 185 -23.51 13.90 -3.80
CA LEU A 185 -22.04 13.90 -3.76
C LEU A 185 -21.50 15.09 -2.95
N LEU A 186 -22.16 16.24 -3.03
CA LEU A 186 -21.79 17.41 -2.24
C LEU A 186 -21.98 17.12 -0.74
N ASP A 187 -23.10 16.53 -0.34
CA ASP A 187 -23.35 16.15 1.05
C ASP A 187 -22.32 15.12 1.56
N ASP A 188 -21.98 14.12 0.75
CA ASP A 188 -20.94 13.14 1.06
C ASP A 188 -19.57 13.80 1.30
N ILE A 189 -19.20 14.74 0.44
CA ILE A 189 -17.93 15.48 0.57
C ILE A 189 -17.90 16.39 1.78
N LEU A 190 -19.02 17.05 2.10
CA LEU A 190 -19.14 17.92 3.26
C LEU A 190 -19.09 17.15 4.58
N ASN A 191 -19.64 15.93 4.61
CA ASN A 191 -19.69 15.09 5.81
C ASN A 191 -18.37 14.34 6.06
N ASP A 192 -17.81 13.72 5.02
CA ASP A 192 -16.72 12.74 5.15
C ASP A 192 -15.43 13.15 4.40
N GLY A 193 -15.43 14.32 3.72
CA GLY A 193 -14.28 14.77 2.94
C GLY A 193 -13.09 15.18 3.80
N ILE A 194 -11.90 14.77 3.41
CA ILE A 194 -10.64 15.09 4.09
C ILE A 194 -9.80 15.99 3.19
N LYS A 195 -9.48 17.19 3.65
CA LYS A 195 -8.58 18.09 2.92
C LYS A 195 -7.17 17.47 2.88
N VAL A 196 -6.67 17.19 1.68
CA VAL A 196 -5.35 16.57 1.44
C VAL A 196 -4.32 17.56 0.89
N TYR A 197 -4.77 18.68 0.31
CA TYR A 197 -3.90 19.73 -0.19
C TYR A 197 -4.58 21.12 -0.06
N GLU A 198 -3.79 22.14 0.23
CA GLU A 198 -4.17 23.56 0.19
C GLU A 198 -2.97 24.40 -0.23
N SER A 199 -3.18 25.26 -1.22
CA SER A 199 -2.16 26.20 -1.68
C SER A 199 -1.84 27.23 -0.59
N SER A 200 -0.57 27.50 -0.37
CA SER A 200 -0.11 28.54 0.56
C SER A 200 -0.33 29.98 0.04
N ILE A 201 -0.68 30.11 -1.24
CA ILE A 201 -0.92 31.41 -1.87
C ILE A 201 -2.34 31.84 -1.52
N ARG A 202 -2.46 32.67 -0.49
CA ARG A 202 -3.67 33.47 -0.26
C ARG A 202 -3.55 34.72 -1.16
N GLU A 203 -4.46 34.86 -2.13
CA GLU A 203 -4.68 36.13 -2.81
C GLU A 203 -5.14 37.20 -1.82
#